data_e930e075b445a6168987e4ba1ca89943
#
_entry.id   e930e075b445a6168987e4ba1ca89943
#
_cell.length_a   1.000
_cell.length_b   1.000
_cell.length_c   1.000
_cell.angle_alpha   90.00
_cell.angle_beta   90.00
_cell.angle_gamma   90.00
#
_symmetry.space_group_name_H-M   'P 1'
#
loop_
_entity.id
_entity.type
_entity.pdbx_description
1 polymer ?
#
loop_
_entity_poly.entity_id
_entity_poly.type
_entity_poly.pdbx_seq_one_letter_code
_entity_poly.pdbx_strand_id
1 'polypeptide(L)'
;MSVDNNIEWNFNNTYLSLPKIMLSEQKPDIVEKPEVVIINHALSKELGLNLLDLDDKYLASVFSGNSLPDGSKTISMAYAGHQFGHFTILGDGRVITIGEHVTQNNQGFEIQFKGSGKTKFSRDGDGKAALGPMLREYIISEAMHYLNIPTTRSLAVIKTGEKVIRETELKGAILTRVATSHLRVGTFQYFAYKKDDSNLKSLINFTINKHYPSLKNKENLYLNLIDKLMEKQIDLIVNWMRVGFIHGVMNTDNMTLSGETIDYGPCAFMDQYDPKSVFSSIDHFGRYAYYNQPTIAKWNLARFAECLIPLLDSNKDKAIKLATDKINEFDSNYEKKWLGMMRDKLGMIGNQKEDEVLILDLLQWMHINKADYTNTFCSLTYENMINDKIFHKDDFLKWKERWKIRLSVNNNDKTSEKTMKKSNPVVIPRNHLVEDALKTAETGDLEKTNRLLKVLSEPYKIQSSIQDLQTSPKPSKIPYKTFCGT
;
A
#
# COMPACT_ATOMS: atom_id res chain seq x y z
N MET A 1 40.56 17.21 -0.64
CA MET A 1 39.45 17.16 0.30
C MET A 1 38.85 15.75 0.15
N SER A 2 39.02 14.90 1.18
CA SER A 2 38.34 13.60 1.19
C SER A 2 36.83 13.90 1.25
N VAL A 3 36.11 13.59 0.19
CA VAL A 3 34.63 13.52 0.25
C VAL A 3 34.33 12.48 1.32
N ASP A 4 33.68 12.87 2.41
CA ASP A 4 33.16 11.93 3.40
C ASP A 4 32.18 11.01 2.66
N ASN A 5 32.62 9.79 2.40
CA ASN A 5 31.87 8.77 1.65
C ASN A 5 30.77 8.13 2.51
N ASN A 6 30.06 8.89 3.34
CA ASN A 6 29.03 8.40 4.23
C ASN A 6 27.65 8.95 3.86
N ILE A 7 26.63 8.12 4.02
CA ILE A 7 25.23 8.55 3.89
C ILE A 7 24.91 9.48 5.07
N GLU A 8 24.38 10.67 4.77
CA GLU A 8 24.03 11.68 5.78
C GLU A 8 22.68 11.34 6.47
N TRP A 9 22.70 10.35 7.34
CA TRP A 9 21.53 10.00 8.13
C TRP A 9 21.33 11.01 9.29
N ASN A 10 20.07 11.44 9.48
CA ASN A 10 19.66 12.26 10.62
C ASN A 10 18.66 11.46 11.46
N PHE A 11 19.15 10.54 12.30
CA PHE A 11 18.30 9.67 13.09
C PHE A 11 17.76 10.34 14.37
N ASN A 12 16.44 10.35 14.51
CA ASN A 12 15.72 10.67 15.75
C ASN A 12 14.72 9.54 16.06
N ASN A 13 15.18 8.52 16.74
CA ASN A 13 14.49 7.25 16.93
C ASN A 13 13.35 7.36 17.94
N THR A 14 12.26 8.07 17.59
CA THR A 14 11.12 8.34 18.48
C THR A 14 10.42 7.06 18.94
N TYR A 15 10.45 5.99 18.15
CA TYR A 15 9.89 4.68 18.49
C TYR A 15 10.50 4.05 19.74
N LEU A 16 11.68 4.48 20.19
CA LEU A 16 12.26 4.03 21.47
C LEU A 16 11.47 4.50 22.69
N SER A 17 10.58 5.49 22.54
CA SER A 17 9.64 5.92 23.58
C SER A 17 8.42 4.99 23.70
N LEU A 18 8.24 4.06 22.75
CA LEU A 18 7.18 3.05 22.84
C LEU A 18 7.42 2.09 24.01
N PRO A 19 6.35 1.42 24.51
CA PRO A 19 6.49 0.46 25.59
C PRO A 19 7.53 -0.62 25.28
N LYS A 20 8.50 -0.79 26.18
CA LYS A 20 9.62 -1.74 25.99
C LYS A 20 9.18 -3.17 25.74
N ILE A 21 8.01 -3.57 26.24
CA ILE A 21 7.47 -4.92 26.07
C ILE A 21 7.19 -5.26 24.58
N MET A 22 6.97 -4.26 23.73
CA MET A 22 6.76 -4.46 22.29
C MET A 22 8.04 -4.38 21.47
N LEU A 23 9.15 -3.92 22.05
CA LEU A 23 10.42 -3.73 21.36
C LEU A 23 11.38 -4.88 21.70
N SER A 24 12.03 -5.41 20.70
CA SER A 24 13.15 -6.35 20.87
C SER A 24 14.35 -5.82 20.11
N GLU A 25 15.45 -5.56 20.82
CA GLU A 25 16.70 -5.23 20.16
C GLU A 25 17.12 -6.39 19.26
N GLN A 26 17.44 -6.08 18.02
CA GLN A 26 17.77 -7.08 17.02
C GLN A 26 18.72 -6.48 15.99
N LYS A 27 19.80 -7.18 15.70
CA LYS A 27 20.71 -6.81 14.59
C LYS A 27 20.36 -7.62 13.34
N PRO A 28 20.56 -7.05 12.15
CA PRO A 28 20.52 -7.81 10.91
C PRO A 28 21.56 -8.95 10.91
N ASP A 29 21.24 -10.05 10.25
CA ASP A 29 22.22 -11.11 9.98
C ASP A 29 23.27 -10.59 9.00
N ILE A 30 24.52 -11.04 9.16
CA ILE A 30 25.60 -10.72 8.21
C ILE A 30 25.39 -11.49 6.91
N VAL A 31 25.48 -10.79 5.80
CA VAL A 31 25.31 -11.31 4.45
C VAL A 31 26.68 -11.50 3.79
N GLU A 32 26.90 -12.65 3.14
CA GLU A 32 28.22 -12.97 2.59
C GLU A 32 28.62 -12.10 1.39
N LYS A 33 27.70 -11.89 0.45
CA LYS A 33 27.96 -11.21 -0.82
C LYS A 33 26.86 -10.22 -1.17
N PRO A 34 26.76 -9.10 -0.44
CA PRO A 34 25.76 -8.09 -0.74
C PRO A 34 26.06 -7.41 -2.08
N GLU A 35 25.04 -7.30 -2.94
CA GLU A 35 25.11 -6.66 -4.25
C GLU A 35 23.87 -5.80 -4.48
N VAL A 36 24.08 -4.56 -4.90
CA VAL A 36 22.98 -3.66 -5.25
C VAL A 36 22.20 -4.22 -6.45
N VAL A 37 20.89 -4.35 -6.30
CA VAL A 37 19.98 -4.63 -7.41
C VAL A 37 19.41 -3.33 -7.94
N ILE A 38 18.86 -2.50 -7.05
CA ILE A 38 18.27 -1.22 -7.41
C ILE A 38 18.28 -0.26 -6.22
N ILE A 39 18.55 1.01 -6.51
CA ILE A 39 18.42 2.13 -5.56
C ILE A 39 17.38 3.11 -6.09
N ASN A 40 16.50 3.58 -5.23
CA ASN A 40 15.53 4.62 -5.54
C ASN A 40 16.13 6.01 -5.33
N HIS A 41 16.79 6.54 -6.35
CA HIS A 41 17.41 7.85 -6.27
C HIS A 41 16.40 8.99 -6.13
N ALA A 42 15.16 8.83 -6.63
CA ALA A 42 14.10 9.82 -6.44
C ALA A 42 13.70 9.91 -4.96
N LEU A 43 13.45 8.77 -4.31
CA LEU A 43 13.15 8.71 -2.89
C LEU A 43 14.35 9.15 -2.02
N SER A 44 15.57 8.75 -2.41
CA SER A 44 16.80 9.21 -1.74
C SER A 44 16.86 10.73 -1.68
N LYS A 45 16.60 11.40 -2.80
CA LYS A 45 16.54 12.87 -2.89
C LYS A 45 15.42 13.47 -2.03
N GLU A 46 14.23 12.87 -2.01
CA GLU A 46 13.10 13.30 -1.16
C GLU A 46 13.46 13.21 0.33
N LEU A 47 14.22 12.19 0.71
CA LEU A 47 14.72 12.00 2.07
C LEU A 47 15.91 12.91 2.40
N GLY A 48 16.53 13.56 1.42
CA GLY A 48 17.74 14.36 1.60
C GLY A 48 19.01 13.52 1.77
N LEU A 49 19.01 12.29 1.26
CA LEU A 49 20.16 11.38 1.31
C LEU A 49 20.97 11.46 0.01
N ASN A 50 22.30 11.51 0.13
CA ASN A 50 23.25 11.66 -0.98
C ASN A 50 23.71 10.31 -1.55
N LEU A 51 22.83 9.46 -2.05
CA LEU A 51 23.18 8.10 -2.51
C LEU A 51 23.81 8.04 -3.91
N LEU A 52 23.68 9.08 -4.73
CA LEU A 52 24.06 9.06 -6.15
C LEU A 52 25.58 8.92 -6.37
N ASP A 53 26.36 9.52 -5.49
CA ASP A 53 27.83 9.63 -5.64
C ASP A 53 28.58 8.57 -4.81
N LEU A 54 27.84 7.64 -4.20
CA LEU A 54 28.41 6.61 -3.34
C LEU A 54 28.67 5.31 -4.10
N ASP A 55 29.75 4.63 -3.73
CA ASP A 55 30.12 3.34 -4.32
C ASP A 55 29.09 2.23 -4.01
N ASP A 56 28.78 1.43 -5.01
CA ASP A 56 27.81 0.32 -4.90
C ASP A 56 28.18 -0.70 -3.82
N LYS A 57 29.44 -0.93 -3.56
CA LYS A 57 29.87 -1.85 -2.48
C LYS A 57 29.56 -1.27 -1.11
N TYR A 58 29.75 0.02 -0.94
CA TYR A 58 29.37 0.71 0.28
C TYR A 58 27.86 0.68 0.47
N LEU A 59 27.09 1.06 -0.56
CA LEU A 59 25.63 1.00 -0.53
C LEU A 59 25.12 -0.43 -0.24
N ALA A 60 25.68 -1.43 -0.89
CA ALA A 60 25.35 -2.82 -0.64
C ALA A 60 25.63 -3.23 0.81
N SER A 61 26.75 -2.81 1.38
CA SER A 61 27.10 -3.08 2.79
C SER A 61 26.13 -2.43 3.77
N VAL A 62 25.74 -1.17 3.52
CA VAL A 62 24.80 -0.45 4.38
C VAL A 62 23.39 -1.03 4.29
N PHE A 63 22.86 -1.17 3.07
CA PHE A 63 21.48 -1.60 2.86
C PHE A 63 21.27 -3.12 2.99
N SER A 64 22.33 -3.91 3.15
CA SER A 64 22.24 -5.30 3.62
C SER A 64 22.23 -5.41 5.15
N GLY A 65 22.61 -4.37 5.86
CA GLY A 65 22.77 -4.39 7.31
C GLY A 65 24.15 -4.85 7.80
N ASN A 66 25.10 -5.13 6.89
CA ASN A 66 26.49 -5.51 7.24
C ASN A 66 27.22 -4.32 7.89
N SER A 67 26.90 -3.09 7.48
CA SER A 67 27.41 -1.86 8.08
C SER A 67 26.23 -1.00 8.49
N LEU A 68 25.99 -0.85 9.77
CA LEU A 68 24.90 -0.02 10.28
C LEU A 68 25.37 1.44 10.38
N PRO A 69 24.56 2.40 9.89
CA PRO A 69 24.86 3.82 10.04
C PRO A 69 24.95 4.26 11.50
N ASP A 70 25.75 5.27 11.77
CA ASP A 70 25.82 5.89 13.09
C ASP A 70 24.45 6.41 13.54
N GLY A 71 24.14 6.26 14.82
CA GLY A 71 22.84 6.61 15.40
C GLY A 71 21.73 5.56 15.18
N SER A 72 22.01 4.47 14.44
CA SER A 72 21.07 3.36 14.30
C SER A 72 20.69 2.77 15.65
N LYS A 73 19.39 2.44 15.79
CA LYS A 73 18.82 1.73 16.95
C LYS A 73 17.94 0.61 16.44
N THR A 74 18.56 -0.55 16.27
CA THR A 74 17.94 -1.68 15.56
C THR A 74 17.00 -2.47 16.46
N ILE A 75 15.74 -2.55 16.04
CA ILE A 75 14.68 -3.24 16.77
C ILE A 75 13.78 -4.06 15.83
N SER A 76 13.09 -5.02 16.40
CA SER A 76 11.86 -5.61 15.85
C SER A 76 10.71 -5.38 16.82
N MET A 77 9.48 -5.21 16.29
CA MET A 77 8.30 -4.86 17.07
C MET A 77 7.32 -6.02 17.17
N ALA A 78 6.73 -6.19 18.38
CA ALA A 78 5.60 -7.08 18.57
C ALA A 78 4.31 -6.42 18.06
N TYR A 79 3.46 -7.21 17.43
CA TYR A 79 2.06 -6.89 17.16
C TYR A 79 1.24 -8.17 17.16
N ALA A 80 -0.06 -8.06 17.05
CA ALA A 80 -0.97 -9.18 16.82
C ALA A 80 -1.70 -8.94 15.49
N GLY A 81 -2.55 -9.84 15.07
CA GLY A 81 -3.37 -9.65 13.90
C GLY A 81 -4.49 -10.67 13.80
N HIS A 82 -5.56 -10.29 13.11
CA HIS A 82 -6.58 -11.22 12.66
C HIS A 82 -6.26 -11.64 11.24
N GLN A 83 -5.51 -12.75 11.13
CA GLN A 83 -5.15 -13.32 9.83
C GLN A 83 -6.34 -14.14 9.30
N PHE A 84 -6.94 -13.70 8.19
CA PHE A 84 -8.18 -14.29 7.67
C PHE A 84 -9.31 -14.40 8.72
N GLY A 85 -9.34 -13.44 9.66
CA GLY A 85 -10.33 -13.41 10.76
C GLY A 85 -9.91 -14.17 12.03
N HIS A 86 -8.78 -14.88 12.03
CA HIS A 86 -8.27 -15.62 13.18
C HIS A 86 -7.19 -14.81 13.93
N PHE A 87 -7.42 -14.54 15.21
CA PHE A 87 -6.47 -13.79 16.02
C PHE A 87 -5.18 -14.57 16.24
N THR A 88 -4.03 -13.92 16.02
CA THR A 88 -2.70 -14.52 16.18
C THR A 88 -1.74 -13.48 16.75
N ILE A 89 -0.88 -13.88 17.69
CA ILE A 89 0.25 -13.07 18.14
C ILE A 89 1.36 -13.18 17.10
N LEU A 90 1.82 -12.03 16.65
CA LEU A 90 2.78 -11.86 15.55
C LEU A 90 3.91 -10.92 16.00
N GLY A 91 4.59 -10.36 15.04
CA GLY A 91 5.63 -9.34 15.15
C GLY A 91 6.45 -9.28 13.89
N ASP A 92 7.46 -8.45 13.89
CA ASP A 92 8.40 -8.26 12.78
C ASP A 92 9.29 -9.51 12.63
N GLY A 93 8.75 -10.60 12.09
CA GLY A 93 9.42 -11.91 12.01
C GLY A 93 10.57 -11.97 11.01
N ARG A 94 10.67 -11.00 10.09
CA ARG A 94 11.73 -10.89 9.09
C ARG A 94 12.09 -9.43 8.77
N VAL A 95 11.74 -8.52 9.67
CA VAL A 95 11.91 -7.10 9.46
C VAL A 95 12.61 -6.50 10.67
N ILE A 96 13.62 -5.67 10.41
CA ILE A 96 14.36 -4.94 11.44
C ILE A 96 14.30 -3.46 11.10
N THR A 97 13.74 -2.66 12.01
CA THR A 97 13.81 -1.19 11.95
C THR A 97 15.22 -0.78 12.34
N ILE A 98 15.90 0.01 11.52
CA ILE A 98 17.27 0.47 11.77
C ILE A 98 17.35 1.88 12.35
N GLY A 99 16.33 2.69 12.12
CA GLY A 99 16.29 4.07 12.58
C GLY A 99 15.05 4.80 12.08
N GLU A 100 14.83 5.99 12.63
CA GLU A 100 13.87 6.96 12.12
C GLU A 100 14.64 8.18 11.61
N HIS A 101 14.70 8.32 10.28
CA HIS A 101 15.36 9.44 9.62
C HIS A 101 14.45 10.66 9.57
N VAL A 102 14.97 11.82 9.95
CA VAL A 102 14.25 13.10 9.91
C VAL A 102 14.80 13.95 8.77
N THR A 103 13.93 14.26 7.83
CA THR A 103 14.27 15.10 6.67
C THR A 103 14.48 16.56 7.07
N GLN A 104 15.01 17.37 6.15
CA GLN A 104 15.17 18.82 6.34
C GLN A 104 13.84 19.54 6.65
N ASN A 105 12.71 18.98 6.22
CA ASN A 105 11.37 19.50 6.51
C ASN A 105 10.77 18.98 7.83
N ASN A 106 11.60 18.41 8.71
CA ASN A 106 11.19 17.81 9.99
C ASN A 106 10.16 16.67 9.86
N GLN A 107 10.17 15.96 8.74
CA GLN A 107 9.32 14.76 8.56
C GLN A 107 10.15 13.53 8.95
N GLY A 108 9.63 12.72 9.88
CA GLY A 108 10.27 11.48 10.32
C GLY A 108 9.79 10.29 9.47
N PHE A 109 10.76 9.47 9.05
CA PHE A 109 10.51 8.22 8.33
C PHE A 109 11.24 7.06 8.99
N GLU A 110 10.52 6.03 9.35
CA GLU A 110 11.10 4.78 9.84
C GLU A 110 11.69 3.98 8.67
N ILE A 111 12.94 3.55 8.84
CA ILE A 111 13.69 2.77 7.86
C ILE A 111 13.75 1.32 8.34
N GLN A 112 13.27 0.40 7.51
CA GLN A 112 13.25 -1.03 7.83
C GLN A 112 13.99 -1.85 6.77
N PHE A 113 14.74 -2.85 7.22
CA PHE A 113 15.29 -3.90 6.37
C PHE A 113 14.38 -5.14 6.44
N LYS A 114 13.73 -5.48 5.32
CA LYS A 114 12.84 -6.64 5.17
C LYS A 114 13.60 -7.79 4.52
N GLY A 115 13.66 -8.93 5.19
CA GLY A 115 14.44 -10.10 4.77
C GLY A 115 15.84 -10.13 5.38
N SER A 116 16.13 -9.35 6.41
CA SER A 116 17.45 -9.14 7.01
C SER A 116 17.81 -10.12 8.12
N GLY A 117 17.08 -11.22 8.27
CA GLY A 117 17.41 -12.27 9.21
C GLY A 117 16.35 -12.52 10.29
N LYS A 118 16.68 -13.48 11.17
CA LYS A 118 15.80 -13.89 12.25
C LYS A 118 15.64 -12.81 13.30
N THR A 119 14.41 -12.71 13.83
CA THR A 119 14.07 -11.87 14.97
C THR A 119 13.41 -12.72 16.06
N LYS A 120 13.16 -12.12 17.21
CA LYS A 120 12.37 -12.75 18.29
C LYS A 120 10.98 -13.22 17.81
N PHE A 121 10.46 -12.65 16.74
CA PHE A 121 9.11 -12.89 16.22
C PHE A 121 9.08 -13.79 14.98
N SER A 122 10.20 -14.36 14.54
CA SER A 122 10.28 -15.21 13.35
C SER A 122 9.57 -16.55 13.49
N ARG A 123 9.26 -16.96 14.73
CA ARG A 123 8.74 -18.29 15.01
C ARG A 123 9.69 -19.36 14.41
N ASP A 124 9.17 -20.20 13.51
CA ASP A 124 10.00 -21.23 12.82
C ASP A 124 10.61 -20.71 11.49
N GLY A 125 10.32 -19.45 11.12
CA GLY A 125 10.83 -18.83 9.90
C GLY A 125 12.33 -18.51 9.96
N ASP A 126 12.95 -18.42 8.80
CA ASP A 126 14.38 -18.09 8.64
C ASP A 126 14.67 -16.57 8.68
N GLY A 127 13.64 -15.73 8.65
CA GLY A 127 13.75 -14.27 8.62
C GLY A 127 14.25 -13.71 7.30
N LYS A 128 14.45 -14.55 6.27
CA LYS A 128 14.97 -14.18 4.96
C LYS A 128 13.84 -13.91 3.96
N ALA A 129 14.18 -13.23 2.87
CA ALA A 129 13.27 -12.97 1.77
C ALA A 129 13.92 -13.26 0.42
N ALA A 130 13.11 -13.61 -0.58
CA ALA A 130 13.58 -13.88 -1.93
C ALA A 130 13.54 -12.60 -2.80
N LEU A 131 14.37 -12.56 -3.85
CA LEU A 131 14.53 -11.43 -4.75
C LEU A 131 13.22 -11.03 -5.45
N GLY A 132 12.50 -11.99 -6.01
CA GLY A 132 11.24 -11.73 -6.71
C GLY A 132 10.22 -10.97 -5.85
N PRO A 133 9.84 -11.47 -4.66
CA PRO A 133 8.95 -10.75 -3.74
C PRO A 133 9.45 -9.36 -3.32
N MET A 134 10.75 -9.16 -3.12
CA MET A 134 11.30 -7.84 -2.74
C MET A 134 11.23 -6.85 -3.90
N LEU A 135 11.55 -7.27 -5.12
CA LEU A 135 11.38 -6.43 -6.31
C LEU A 135 9.91 -6.16 -6.61
N ARG A 136 9.01 -7.13 -6.38
CA ARG A 136 7.57 -6.92 -6.53
C ARG A 136 7.08 -5.82 -5.59
N GLU A 137 7.44 -5.89 -4.29
CA GLU A 137 7.09 -4.84 -3.33
C GLU A 137 7.67 -3.48 -3.75
N TYR A 138 8.89 -3.45 -4.26
CA TYR A 138 9.51 -2.24 -4.79
C TYR A 138 8.70 -1.65 -5.95
N ILE A 139 8.41 -2.44 -6.99
CA ILE A 139 7.66 -1.97 -8.18
C ILE A 139 6.27 -1.47 -7.79
N ILE A 140 5.54 -2.23 -6.98
CA ILE A 140 4.16 -1.90 -6.65
C ILE A 140 4.10 -0.70 -5.70
N SER A 141 4.95 -0.63 -4.67
CA SER A 141 4.95 0.50 -3.73
C SER A 141 5.28 1.83 -4.45
N GLU A 142 6.24 1.83 -5.35
CA GLU A 142 6.57 3.03 -6.13
C GLU A 142 5.46 3.37 -7.15
N ALA A 143 4.85 2.39 -7.79
CA ALA A 143 3.68 2.63 -8.63
C ALA A 143 2.51 3.26 -7.85
N MET A 144 2.23 2.78 -6.64
CA MET A 144 1.20 3.34 -5.76
C MET A 144 1.51 4.80 -5.40
N HIS A 145 2.77 5.10 -5.08
CA HIS A 145 3.20 6.47 -4.82
C HIS A 145 2.89 7.41 -6.00
N TYR A 146 3.30 7.03 -7.20
CA TYR A 146 3.05 7.84 -8.40
C TYR A 146 1.58 7.87 -8.84
N LEU A 147 0.78 6.88 -8.42
CA LEU A 147 -0.68 6.90 -8.53
C LEU A 147 -1.34 7.82 -7.46
N ASN A 148 -0.56 8.52 -6.65
CA ASN A 148 -1.01 9.37 -5.54
C ASN A 148 -1.83 8.59 -4.49
N ILE A 149 -1.41 7.38 -4.18
CA ILE A 149 -2.01 6.52 -3.16
C ILE A 149 -1.05 6.43 -1.97
N PRO A 150 -1.47 6.78 -0.75
CA PRO A 150 -0.61 6.66 0.43
C PRO A 150 -0.04 5.25 0.58
N THR A 151 1.28 5.15 0.69
CA THR A 151 2.00 3.88 0.66
C THR A 151 3.33 3.94 1.39
N THR A 152 3.76 2.82 1.94
CA THR A 152 5.19 2.63 2.25
C THR A 152 5.99 2.70 0.96
N ARG A 153 7.25 3.19 1.05
CA ARG A 153 8.14 3.38 -0.10
C ARG A 153 9.29 2.36 -0.04
N SER A 154 9.91 2.15 -1.16
CA SER A 154 11.06 1.24 -1.29
C SER A 154 12.30 2.02 -1.72
N LEU A 155 13.36 2.01 -0.86
CA LEU A 155 14.59 2.77 -1.12
C LEU A 155 15.65 1.95 -1.85
N ALA A 156 15.82 0.68 -1.45
CA ALA A 156 16.83 -0.20 -2.04
C ALA A 156 16.40 -1.66 -2.04
N VAL A 157 16.89 -2.44 -3.02
CA VAL A 157 16.88 -3.91 -2.99
C VAL A 157 18.31 -4.39 -3.15
N ILE A 158 18.77 -5.23 -2.23
CA ILE A 158 20.12 -5.80 -2.18
C ILE A 158 20.01 -7.31 -2.28
N LYS A 159 20.73 -7.95 -3.21
CA LYS A 159 20.96 -9.41 -3.16
C LYS A 159 21.86 -9.75 -2.00
N THR A 160 21.62 -10.91 -1.37
CA THR A 160 22.45 -11.37 -0.25
C THR A 160 23.59 -12.29 -0.67
N GLY A 161 23.58 -12.80 -1.90
CA GLY A 161 24.47 -13.86 -2.35
C GLY A 161 24.10 -15.24 -1.82
N GLU A 162 23.08 -15.32 -0.96
CA GLU A 162 22.60 -16.54 -0.34
C GLU A 162 21.38 -17.12 -1.07
N LYS A 163 21.12 -18.40 -0.86
CA LYS A 163 19.91 -19.07 -1.29
C LYS A 163 18.87 -19.07 -0.16
N VAL A 164 17.63 -18.81 -0.53
CA VAL A 164 16.47 -18.90 0.36
C VAL A 164 15.65 -20.11 -0.05
N ILE A 165 15.47 -21.05 0.86
CA ILE A 165 14.72 -22.28 0.59
C ILE A 165 13.23 -22.02 0.85
N ARG A 166 12.42 -22.23 -0.20
CA ARG A 166 10.94 -22.23 -0.15
C ARG A 166 10.47 -23.56 -0.80
N GLU A 167 9.48 -23.54 -1.67
CA GLU A 167 9.17 -24.72 -2.51
C GLU A 167 10.33 -25.06 -3.45
N THR A 168 11.10 -24.06 -3.83
CA THR A 168 12.33 -24.17 -4.62
C THR A 168 13.43 -23.31 -4.01
N GLU A 169 14.66 -23.46 -4.49
CA GLU A 169 15.77 -22.58 -4.15
C GLU A 169 15.61 -21.23 -4.87
N LEU A 170 15.57 -20.13 -4.13
CA LEU A 170 15.43 -18.76 -4.63
C LEU A 170 16.65 -17.92 -4.23
N LYS A 171 16.95 -16.88 -4.99
CA LYS A 171 17.97 -15.89 -4.64
C LYS A 171 17.49 -15.05 -3.47
N GLY A 172 18.30 -14.94 -2.42
CA GLY A 172 18.01 -14.09 -1.27
C GLY A 172 18.16 -12.60 -1.57
N ALA A 173 17.31 -11.78 -0.96
CA ALA A 173 17.40 -10.35 -1.05
C ALA A 173 16.84 -9.64 0.19
N ILE A 174 17.25 -8.40 0.38
CA ILE A 174 16.79 -7.49 1.42
C ILE A 174 16.19 -6.26 0.75
N LEU A 175 15.00 -5.87 1.20
CA LEU A 175 14.34 -4.61 0.80
C LEU A 175 14.49 -3.58 1.91
N THR A 176 14.96 -2.39 1.57
CA THR A 176 14.87 -1.22 2.44
C THR A 176 13.53 -0.54 2.26
N ARG A 177 12.65 -0.71 3.25
CA ARG A 177 11.31 -0.12 3.28
C ARG A 177 11.32 1.17 4.10
N VAL A 178 10.61 2.18 3.62
CA VAL A 178 10.49 3.50 4.24
C VAL A 178 9.02 3.80 4.47
N ALA A 179 8.66 4.24 5.67
CA ALA A 179 7.29 4.63 6.01
C ALA A 179 7.28 5.74 7.05
N THR A 180 6.19 6.50 7.12
CA THR A 180 6.02 7.47 8.21
C THR A 180 5.92 6.76 9.56
N SER A 181 5.40 5.53 9.58
CA SER A 181 5.35 4.64 10.74
C SER A 181 4.92 3.24 10.33
N HIS A 182 5.38 2.24 11.08
CA HIS A 182 4.95 0.86 10.92
C HIS A 182 3.94 0.40 11.99
N LEU A 183 3.36 1.34 12.74
CA LEU A 183 2.27 1.03 13.66
C LEU A 183 1.01 0.60 12.91
N ARG A 184 0.41 -0.48 13.35
CA ARG A 184 -0.74 -1.16 12.71
C ARG A 184 -1.88 -1.32 13.71
N VAL A 185 -3.07 -1.59 13.24
CA VAL A 185 -4.19 -1.99 14.11
C VAL A 185 -3.76 -3.17 14.99
N GLY A 186 -3.03 -4.12 14.43
CA GLY A 186 -2.47 -5.26 15.16
C GLY A 186 -1.55 -4.89 16.34
N THR A 187 -0.88 -3.74 16.31
CA THR A 187 -0.07 -3.25 17.44
C THR A 187 -0.95 -2.94 18.65
N PHE A 188 -2.11 -2.33 18.43
CA PHE A 188 -3.09 -2.06 19.49
C PHE A 188 -3.72 -3.34 20.02
N GLN A 189 -4.01 -4.28 19.14
CA GLN A 189 -4.55 -5.59 19.51
C GLN A 189 -3.61 -6.39 20.42
N TYR A 190 -2.29 -6.22 20.26
CA TYR A 190 -1.30 -6.85 21.11
C TYR A 190 -1.47 -6.45 22.59
N PHE A 191 -1.64 -5.14 22.86
CA PHE A 191 -1.84 -4.64 24.23
C PHE A 191 -3.23 -4.94 24.76
N ALA A 192 -4.26 -4.83 23.94
CA ALA A 192 -5.63 -5.18 24.30
C ALA A 192 -5.73 -6.66 24.73
N TYR A 193 -5.08 -7.56 24.00
CA TYR A 193 -4.99 -8.97 24.34
C TYR A 193 -4.28 -9.19 25.68
N LYS A 194 -3.22 -8.44 25.95
CA LYS A 194 -2.48 -8.51 27.23
C LYS A 194 -3.20 -7.81 28.38
N LYS A 195 -4.31 -7.14 28.14
CA LYS A 195 -5.05 -6.32 29.13
C LYS A 195 -4.14 -5.27 29.80
N ASP A 196 -3.26 -4.66 29.02
CA ASP A 196 -2.27 -3.69 29.49
C ASP A 196 -2.68 -2.27 29.09
N ASP A 197 -3.66 -1.73 29.82
CA ASP A 197 -4.24 -0.41 29.54
C ASP A 197 -3.21 0.73 29.68
N SER A 198 -2.20 0.58 30.53
CA SER A 198 -1.15 1.59 30.73
C SER A 198 -0.28 1.73 29.47
N ASN A 199 0.22 0.60 28.97
CA ASN A 199 1.02 0.59 27.75
C ASN A 199 0.17 0.91 26.51
N LEU A 200 -1.10 0.52 26.48
CA LEU A 200 -2.04 0.92 25.44
C LEU A 200 -2.21 2.45 25.40
N LYS A 201 -2.39 3.13 26.55
CA LYS A 201 -2.43 4.60 26.62
C LYS A 201 -1.14 5.24 26.11
N SER A 202 0.02 4.68 26.47
CA SER A 202 1.31 5.16 25.99
C SER A 202 1.43 5.05 24.46
N LEU A 203 1.00 3.93 23.87
CA LEU A 203 0.94 3.73 22.42
C LEU A 203 0.00 4.72 21.75
N ILE A 204 -1.18 4.97 22.32
CA ILE A 204 -2.14 5.94 21.80
C ILE A 204 -1.53 7.35 21.80
N ASN A 205 -0.91 7.76 22.90
CA ASN A 205 -0.28 9.07 23.01
C ASN A 205 0.83 9.23 21.98
N PHE A 206 1.66 8.21 21.79
CA PHE A 206 2.68 8.19 20.73
C PHE A 206 2.04 8.35 19.34
N THR A 207 1.00 7.57 19.04
CA THR A 207 0.29 7.60 17.76
C THR A 207 -0.34 8.96 17.48
N ILE A 208 -0.96 9.58 18.50
CA ILE A 208 -1.53 10.92 18.38
C ILE A 208 -0.44 11.95 18.11
N ASN A 209 0.65 11.90 18.86
CA ASN A 209 1.77 12.82 18.67
C ASN A 209 2.36 12.75 17.26
N LYS A 210 2.49 11.55 16.72
CA LYS A 210 3.13 11.30 15.42
C LYS A 210 2.18 11.54 14.25
N HIS A 211 0.94 11.05 14.31
CA HIS A 211 0.03 10.99 13.16
C HIS A 211 -1.19 11.90 13.24
N TYR A 212 -1.59 12.30 14.46
CA TYR A 212 -2.84 13.02 14.73
C TYR A 212 -2.65 14.19 15.70
N PRO A 213 -1.62 15.04 15.54
CA PRO A 213 -1.30 16.08 16.53
C PRO A 213 -2.44 17.07 16.77
N SER A 214 -3.35 17.22 15.80
CA SER A 214 -4.55 18.06 15.94
C SER A 214 -5.57 17.54 16.95
N LEU A 215 -5.43 16.29 17.39
CA LEU A 215 -6.30 15.69 18.41
C LEU A 215 -5.86 15.98 19.83
N LYS A 216 -4.62 16.49 20.03
CA LYS A 216 -4.15 16.87 21.36
C LYS A 216 -5.15 17.85 22.01
N ASN A 217 -5.49 17.59 23.25
CA ASN A 217 -6.39 18.40 24.05
C ASN A 217 -7.85 18.47 23.53
N LYS A 218 -8.26 17.58 22.62
CA LYS A 218 -9.67 17.48 22.21
C LYS A 218 -10.46 16.67 23.23
N GLU A 219 -11.68 17.07 23.51
CA GLU A 219 -12.65 16.23 24.19
C GLU A 219 -12.91 14.95 23.38
N ASN A 220 -13.31 13.88 24.05
CA ASN A 220 -13.58 12.60 23.40
C ASN A 220 -12.41 12.07 22.53
N LEU A 221 -11.18 12.22 23.04
CA LEU A 221 -9.94 11.96 22.33
C LEU A 221 -9.94 10.62 21.56
N TYR A 222 -10.39 9.53 22.22
CA TYR A 222 -10.37 8.18 21.64
C TYR A 222 -11.42 8.00 20.54
N LEU A 223 -12.61 8.60 20.67
CA LEU A 223 -13.61 8.60 19.59
C LEU A 223 -13.11 9.38 18.38
N ASN A 224 -12.49 10.54 18.61
CA ASN A 224 -11.87 11.32 17.55
C ASN A 224 -10.72 10.60 16.87
N LEU A 225 -9.97 9.76 17.58
CA LEU A 225 -8.92 8.93 17.00
C LEU A 225 -9.52 7.85 16.07
N ILE A 226 -10.60 7.19 16.49
CA ILE A 226 -11.34 6.25 15.63
C ILE A 226 -11.83 6.96 14.37
N ASP A 227 -12.41 8.15 14.51
CA ASP A 227 -12.94 8.95 13.42
C ASP A 227 -11.85 9.33 12.40
N LYS A 228 -10.72 9.85 12.89
CA LYS A 228 -9.59 10.24 12.02
C LYS A 228 -8.91 9.05 11.33
N LEU A 229 -8.80 7.91 11.99
CA LEU A 229 -8.32 6.70 11.36
C LEU A 229 -9.30 6.19 10.31
N MET A 230 -10.62 6.22 10.61
CA MET A 230 -11.67 5.84 9.67
C MET A 230 -11.63 6.71 8.42
N GLU A 231 -11.49 8.03 8.56
CA GLU A 231 -11.37 8.97 7.45
C GLU A 231 -10.19 8.61 6.52
N LYS A 232 -8.99 8.38 7.10
CA LYS A 232 -7.80 7.99 6.35
C LYS A 232 -7.96 6.64 5.65
N GLN A 233 -8.55 5.66 6.33
CA GLN A 233 -8.73 4.32 5.76
C GLN A 233 -9.79 4.32 4.65
N ILE A 234 -10.85 5.09 4.77
CA ILE A 234 -11.83 5.27 3.68
C ILE A 234 -11.14 5.91 2.47
N ASP A 235 -10.35 6.96 2.66
CA ASP A 235 -9.61 7.61 1.58
C ASP A 235 -8.65 6.62 0.88
N LEU A 236 -7.95 5.81 1.65
CA LEU A 236 -7.05 4.79 1.12
C LEU A 236 -7.80 3.76 0.27
N ILE A 237 -8.88 3.18 0.81
CA ILE A 237 -9.67 2.16 0.11
C ILE A 237 -10.33 2.72 -1.15
N VAL A 238 -10.89 3.93 -1.09
CA VAL A 238 -11.45 4.60 -2.28
C VAL A 238 -10.40 4.78 -3.37
N ASN A 239 -9.16 5.12 -3.00
CA ASN A 239 -8.06 5.22 -3.96
C ASN A 239 -7.62 3.86 -4.53
N TRP A 240 -7.67 2.77 -3.75
CA TRP A 240 -7.46 1.41 -4.29
C TRP A 240 -8.55 1.06 -5.31
N MET A 241 -9.82 1.33 -4.96
CA MET A 241 -10.95 1.11 -5.86
C MET A 241 -10.82 1.93 -7.15
N ARG A 242 -10.30 3.16 -7.07
CA ARG A 242 -10.09 4.06 -8.22
C ARG A 242 -9.21 3.46 -9.31
N VAL A 243 -8.19 2.70 -8.94
CA VAL A 243 -7.20 2.13 -9.88
C VAL A 243 -7.35 0.63 -10.10
N GLY A 244 -8.37 -0.01 -9.51
CA GLY A 244 -8.57 -1.46 -9.62
C GLY A 244 -7.57 -2.29 -8.82
N PHE A 245 -6.97 -1.72 -7.75
CA PHE A 245 -6.02 -2.42 -6.89
C PHE A 245 -6.73 -3.33 -5.89
N ILE A 246 -6.19 -4.54 -5.73
CA ILE A 246 -6.64 -5.54 -4.76
C ILE A 246 -5.45 -5.90 -3.89
N HIS A 247 -5.56 -5.61 -2.58
CA HIS A 247 -4.48 -5.87 -1.63
C HIS A 247 -4.23 -7.37 -1.42
N GLY A 248 -5.29 -8.15 -1.40
CA GLY A 248 -5.24 -9.61 -1.30
C GLY A 248 -5.02 -10.18 0.11
N VAL A 249 -4.56 -9.38 1.10
CA VAL A 249 -4.41 -9.77 2.52
C VAL A 249 -4.65 -8.57 3.42
N MET A 250 -5.91 -8.19 3.61
CA MET A 250 -6.30 -7.07 4.47
C MET A 250 -6.50 -7.52 5.92
N ASN A 251 -5.50 -8.17 6.49
CA ASN A 251 -5.47 -8.50 7.91
C ASN A 251 -5.32 -7.21 8.75
N THR A 252 -5.63 -7.27 10.04
CA THR A 252 -5.43 -6.12 10.95
C THR A 252 -3.96 -5.74 11.14
N ASP A 253 -3.05 -6.66 10.88
CA ASP A 253 -1.61 -6.42 10.83
C ASP A 253 -1.13 -5.78 9.51
N ASN A 254 -2.02 -5.64 8.52
CA ASN A 254 -1.78 -4.94 7.26
C ASN A 254 -2.61 -3.65 7.13
N MET A 255 -3.12 -3.12 8.23
CA MET A 255 -3.80 -1.83 8.30
C MET A 255 -3.01 -0.88 9.20
N THR A 256 -2.37 0.12 8.59
CA THR A 256 -1.51 1.09 9.29
C THR A 256 -2.30 2.22 9.94
N LEU A 257 -1.77 2.77 11.03
CA LEU A 257 -2.32 3.97 11.67
C LEU A 257 -1.99 5.25 10.89
N SER A 258 -0.96 5.21 10.07
CA SER A 258 -0.60 6.31 9.16
C SER A 258 -1.58 6.46 7.99
N GLY A 259 -2.31 5.39 7.63
CA GLY A 259 -3.15 5.33 6.44
C GLY A 259 -2.37 5.00 5.16
N GLU A 260 -1.12 4.52 5.30
CA GLU A 260 -0.30 4.04 4.18
C GLU A 260 -0.59 2.58 3.87
N THR A 261 -0.61 2.20 2.59
CA THR A 261 -0.63 0.80 2.16
C THR A 261 0.69 0.13 2.55
N ILE A 262 0.65 -1.08 3.08
CA ILE A 262 1.83 -1.83 3.53
C ILE A 262 1.74 -3.29 3.10
N ASP A 263 2.91 -3.96 2.95
CA ASP A 263 3.03 -5.39 2.71
C ASP A 263 2.38 -5.89 1.40
N TYR A 264 3.04 -5.57 0.29
CA TYR A 264 2.65 -5.92 -1.07
C TYR A 264 2.98 -7.38 -1.43
N GLY A 265 2.39 -8.32 -0.70
CA GLY A 265 2.51 -9.76 -0.97
C GLY A 265 1.62 -10.19 -2.14
N PRO A 266 0.41 -10.73 -1.87
CA PRO A 266 -0.47 -11.25 -2.90
C PRO A 266 -1.37 -10.18 -3.55
N CYS A 267 -0.90 -8.93 -3.62
CA CYS A 267 -1.64 -7.84 -4.25
C CYS A 267 -1.58 -7.94 -5.79
N ALA A 268 -2.55 -7.36 -6.45
CA ALA A 268 -2.60 -7.26 -7.89
C ALA A 268 -3.51 -6.11 -8.36
N PHE A 269 -3.33 -5.68 -9.61
CA PHE A 269 -4.26 -4.77 -10.29
C PHE A 269 -5.19 -5.56 -11.18
N MET A 270 -6.47 -5.18 -11.18
CA MET A 270 -7.49 -5.81 -11.98
C MET A 270 -7.36 -5.39 -13.45
N ASP A 271 -7.33 -6.37 -14.35
CA ASP A 271 -7.41 -6.11 -15.80
C ASP A 271 -8.89 -6.00 -16.21
N GLN A 272 -9.57 -7.10 -16.41
CA GLN A 272 -11.02 -7.11 -16.70
C GLN A 272 -11.82 -6.79 -15.43
N TYR A 273 -12.80 -5.90 -15.55
CA TYR A 273 -13.65 -5.57 -14.42
C TYR A 273 -14.50 -6.76 -13.98
N ASP A 274 -14.20 -7.24 -12.78
CA ASP A 274 -15.04 -8.18 -12.06
C ASP A 274 -15.01 -7.81 -10.56
N PRO A 275 -16.15 -7.43 -9.97
CA PRO A 275 -16.20 -7.08 -8.54
C PRO A 275 -15.76 -8.24 -7.63
N LYS A 276 -15.87 -9.50 -8.09
CA LYS A 276 -15.46 -10.69 -7.33
C LYS A 276 -14.00 -11.10 -7.56
N SER A 277 -13.22 -10.30 -8.24
CA SER A 277 -11.80 -10.60 -8.49
C SER A 277 -11.03 -10.87 -7.19
N VAL A 278 -10.32 -12.01 -7.17
CA VAL A 278 -9.44 -12.46 -6.09
C VAL A 278 -8.15 -12.99 -6.72
N PHE A 279 -7.02 -12.43 -6.32
CA PHE A 279 -5.71 -12.86 -6.84
C PHE A 279 -4.91 -13.71 -5.83
N SER A 280 -5.07 -13.46 -4.54
CA SER A 280 -4.40 -14.24 -3.50
C SER A 280 -4.71 -15.73 -3.61
N SER A 281 -3.65 -16.55 -3.72
CA SER A 281 -3.78 -18.01 -3.84
C SER A 281 -4.38 -18.67 -2.60
N ILE A 282 -4.29 -18.01 -1.44
CA ILE A 282 -4.76 -18.51 -0.15
C ILE A 282 -6.14 -17.96 0.25
N ASP A 283 -6.70 -17.02 -0.51
CA ASP A 283 -8.05 -16.50 -0.29
C ASP A 283 -9.09 -17.31 -1.07
N HIS A 284 -9.43 -18.48 -0.54
CA HIS A 284 -10.36 -19.40 -1.20
C HIS A 284 -11.83 -18.94 -1.17
N PHE A 285 -12.18 -18.05 -0.23
CA PHE A 285 -13.57 -17.61 -0.02
C PHE A 285 -13.84 -16.19 -0.50
N GLY A 286 -12.86 -15.51 -1.09
CA GLY A 286 -13.02 -14.15 -1.57
C GLY A 286 -13.16 -13.12 -0.44
N ARG A 287 -12.60 -13.40 0.73
CA ARG A 287 -12.64 -12.47 1.87
C ARG A 287 -12.11 -11.11 1.47
N TYR A 288 -11.05 -11.07 0.66
CA TYR A 288 -10.38 -9.87 0.19
C TYR A 288 -10.62 -9.59 -1.29
N ALA A 289 -11.78 -10.04 -1.83
CA ALA A 289 -12.19 -9.69 -3.19
C ALA A 289 -12.30 -8.17 -3.35
N TYR A 290 -12.16 -7.68 -4.59
CA TYR A 290 -12.21 -6.24 -4.89
C TYR A 290 -13.38 -5.53 -4.22
N TYR A 291 -14.61 -6.02 -4.43
CA TYR A 291 -15.83 -5.41 -3.87
C TYR A 291 -15.91 -5.46 -2.35
N ASN A 292 -15.20 -6.40 -1.73
CA ASN A 292 -15.28 -6.65 -0.28
C ASN A 292 -14.26 -5.82 0.53
N GLN A 293 -13.33 -5.15 -0.14
CA GLN A 293 -12.28 -4.36 0.54
C GLN A 293 -12.85 -3.29 1.51
N PRO A 294 -13.92 -2.54 1.17
CA PRO A 294 -14.53 -1.61 2.14
C PRO A 294 -15.09 -2.30 3.38
N THR A 295 -15.78 -3.43 3.20
CA THR A 295 -16.35 -4.22 4.31
C THR A 295 -15.26 -4.71 5.26
N ILE A 296 -14.13 -5.16 4.71
CA ILE A 296 -12.99 -5.60 5.52
C ILE A 296 -12.30 -4.43 6.22
N ALA A 297 -12.20 -3.27 5.56
CA ALA A 297 -11.68 -2.06 6.22
C ALA A 297 -12.56 -1.66 7.42
N LYS A 298 -13.88 -1.64 7.27
CA LYS A 298 -14.84 -1.43 8.37
C LYS A 298 -14.64 -2.44 9.50
N TRP A 299 -14.49 -3.72 9.15
CA TRP A 299 -14.26 -4.78 10.12
C TRP A 299 -12.95 -4.58 10.88
N ASN A 300 -11.86 -4.22 10.21
CA ASN A 300 -10.57 -3.93 10.84
C ASN A 300 -10.65 -2.71 11.77
N LEU A 301 -11.40 -1.68 11.38
CA LEU A 301 -11.66 -0.52 12.23
C LEU A 301 -12.47 -0.88 13.47
N ALA A 302 -13.42 -1.79 13.35
CA ALA A 302 -14.13 -2.34 14.52
C ALA A 302 -13.16 -3.06 15.47
N ARG A 303 -12.21 -3.86 14.93
CA ARG A 303 -11.15 -4.49 15.76
C ARG A 303 -10.24 -3.45 16.44
N PHE A 304 -9.98 -2.32 15.78
CA PHE A 304 -9.26 -1.20 16.40
C PHE A 304 -10.10 -0.55 17.52
N ALA A 305 -11.36 -0.24 17.26
CA ALA A 305 -12.25 0.38 18.25
C ALA A 305 -12.44 -0.49 19.49
N GLU A 306 -12.49 -1.82 19.33
CA GLU A 306 -12.53 -2.76 20.47
C GLU A 306 -11.34 -2.63 21.41
N CYS A 307 -10.14 -2.35 20.87
CA CYS A 307 -8.97 -2.12 21.72
C CYS A 307 -9.12 -0.87 22.61
N LEU A 308 -9.96 0.08 22.21
CA LEU A 308 -10.16 1.35 22.91
C LEU A 308 -11.34 1.35 23.88
N ILE A 309 -12.18 0.30 23.90
CA ILE A 309 -13.38 0.21 24.76
C ILE A 309 -13.08 0.56 26.24
N PRO A 310 -12.00 0.03 26.87
CA PRO A 310 -11.72 0.34 28.28
C PRO A 310 -11.40 1.82 28.55
N LEU A 311 -11.13 2.59 27.48
CA LEU A 311 -10.70 3.98 27.55
C LEU A 311 -11.81 4.96 27.13
N LEU A 312 -12.89 4.47 26.49
CA LEU A 312 -13.98 5.30 25.98
C LEU A 312 -14.92 5.76 27.10
N ASP A 313 -15.29 4.87 28.01
CA ASP A 313 -16.15 5.17 29.16
C ASP A 313 -15.93 4.13 30.26
N SER A 314 -16.15 4.52 31.53
CA SER A 314 -16.11 3.60 32.68
C SER A 314 -17.26 2.58 32.63
N ASN A 315 -18.41 2.95 32.04
CA ASN A 315 -19.51 2.04 31.79
C ASN A 315 -19.27 1.31 30.48
N LYS A 316 -19.04 0.00 30.55
CA LYS A 316 -18.70 -0.85 29.39
C LYS A 316 -19.77 -0.83 28.30
N ASP A 317 -21.05 -0.88 28.66
CA ASP A 317 -22.15 -0.91 27.67
C ASP A 317 -22.23 0.42 26.93
N LYS A 318 -22.02 1.53 27.64
CA LYS A 318 -21.93 2.86 27.03
C LYS A 318 -20.71 2.97 26.11
N ALA A 319 -19.55 2.47 26.52
CA ALA A 319 -18.34 2.45 25.71
C ALA A 319 -18.53 1.64 24.40
N ILE A 320 -19.15 0.45 24.52
CA ILE A 320 -19.49 -0.39 23.34
C ILE A 320 -20.44 0.35 22.40
N LYS A 321 -21.48 0.99 22.97
CA LYS A 321 -22.44 1.77 22.17
C LYS A 321 -21.73 2.89 21.41
N LEU A 322 -20.91 3.70 22.08
CA LEU A 322 -20.15 4.79 21.48
C LEU A 322 -19.25 4.30 20.32
N ALA A 323 -18.52 3.21 20.54
CA ALA A 323 -17.67 2.61 19.51
C ALA A 323 -18.51 2.11 18.32
N THR A 324 -19.62 1.41 18.57
CA THR A 324 -20.50 0.86 17.56
C THR A 324 -21.14 1.97 16.73
N ASP A 325 -21.69 3.01 17.39
CA ASP A 325 -22.30 4.15 16.71
C ASP A 325 -21.28 4.82 15.77
N LYS A 326 -20.03 4.99 16.22
CA LYS A 326 -18.95 5.56 15.42
C LYS A 326 -18.58 4.68 14.21
N ILE A 327 -18.45 3.37 14.38
CA ILE A 327 -18.13 2.46 13.26
C ILE A 327 -19.26 2.38 12.24
N ASN A 328 -20.51 2.55 12.65
CA ASN A 328 -21.65 2.54 11.74
C ASN A 328 -21.68 3.75 10.79
N GLU A 329 -20.98 4.83 11.09
CA GLU A 329 -20.80 5.97 10.17
C GLU A 329 -19.95 5.60 8.93
N PHE A 330 -19.23 4.48 8.97
CA PHE A 330 -18.31 4.07 7.89
C PHE A 330 -19.02 3.96 6.54
N ASP A 331 -20.17 3.28 6.48
CA ASP A 331 -20.82 2.95 5.21
C ASP A 331 -21.23 4.22 4.45
N SER A 332 -21.90 5.16 5.12
CA SER A 332 -22.31 6.42 4.51
C SER A 332 -21.12 7.32 4.12
N ASN A 333 -20.06 7.34 4.94
CA ASN A 333 -18.86 8.09 4.64
C ASN A 333 -18.10 7.50 3.44
N TYR A 334 -18.01 6.17 3.36
CA TYR A 334 -17.41 5.46 2.23
C TYR A 334 -18.19 5.69 0.94
N GLU A 335 -19.51 5.48 0.96
CA GLU A 335 -20.38 5.66 -0.21
C GLU A 335 -20.27 7.06 -0.80
N LYS A 336 -20.33 8.10 0.05
CA LYS A 336 -20.15 9.49 -0.36
C LYS A 336 -18.81 9.73 -1.06
N LYS A 337 -17.70 9.20 -0.50
CA LYS A 337 -16.37 9.36 -1.08
C LYS A 337 -16.19 8.53 -2.35
N TRP A 338 -16.73 7.31 -2.37
CA TRP A 338 -16.70 6.43 -3.55
C TRP A 338 -17.46 7.04 -4.73
N LEU A 339 -18.69 7.55 -4.50
CA LEU A 339 -19.46 8.25 -5.53
C LEU A 339 -18.73 9.50 -6.03
N GLY A 340 -18.09 10.26 -5.13
CA GLY A 340 -17.25 11.41 -5.50
C GLY A 340 -16.11 10.98 -6.43
N MET A 341 -15.36 9.95 -6.07
CA MET A 341 -14.26 9.40 -6.87
C MET A 341 -14.75 8.91 -8.25
N MET A 342 -15.89 8.23 -8.32
CA MET A 342 -16.45 7.77 -9.60
C MET A 342 -16.91 8.93 -10.48
N ARG A 343 -17.48 10.00 -9.89
CA ARG A 343 -17.75 11.24 -10.64
C ARG A 343 -16.49 11.85 -11.21
N ASP A 344 -15.42 11.91 -10.44
CA ASP A 344 -14.13 12.43 -10.89
C ASP A 344 -13.57 11.59 -12.07
N LYS A 345 -13.67 10.26 -11.99
CA LYS A 345 -13.27 9.35 -13.09
C LYS A 345 -14.07 9.58 -14.37
N LEU A 346 -15.32 9.99 -14.25
CA LEU A 346 -16.23 10.26 -15.36
C LEU A 346 -16.32 11.74 -15.73
N GLY A 347 -15.59 12.64 -15.06
CA GLY A 347 -15.61 14.08 -15.33
C GLY A 347 -16.93 14.75 -14.99
N MET A 348 -17.77 14.14 -14.16
CA MET A 348 -19.09 14.66 -13.78
C MET A 348 -18.95 15.68 -12.65
N ILE A 349 -18.95 16.95 -13.01
CA ILE A 349 -18.84 18.04 -12.05
C ILE A 349 -20.16 18.23 -11.30
N GLY A 350 -20.06 18.47 -9.99
CA GLY A 350 -21.23 18.59 -9.09
C GLY A 350 -21.85 17.23 -8.74
N ASN A 351 -23.05 17.28 -8.16
CA ASN A 351 -23.76 16.11 -7.68
C ASN A 351 -25.19 16.13 -8.23
N GLN A 352 -25.56 15.14 -9.04
CA GLN A 352 -26.89 14.94 -9.57
C GLN A 352 -27.45 13.60 -9.07
N LYS A 353 -28.78 13.54 -8.93
CA LYS A 353 -29.46 12.36 -8.38
C LYS A 353 -29.25 11.10 -9.24
N GLU A 354 -29.10 11.29 -10.54
CA GLU A 354 -28.98 10.20 -11.53
C GLU A 354 -27.53 9.71 -11.69
N ASP A 355 -26.54 10.35 -11.05
CA ASP A 355 -25.11 10.00 -11.19
C ASP A 355 -24.83 8.56 -10.78
N GLU A 356 -25.41 8.10 -9.68
CA GLU A 356 -25.20 6.76 -9.17
C GLU A 356 -25.69 5.69 -10.17
N VAL A 357 -26.88 5.87 -10.75
CA VAL A 357 -27.41 4.95 -11.76
C VAL A 357 -26.50 4.90 -12.98
N LEU A 358 -26.03 6.06 -13.44
CA LEU A 358 -25.14 6.15 -14.60
C LEU A 358 -23.78 5.45 -14.34
N ILE A 359 -23.24 5.57 -13.14
CA ILE A 359 -22.01 4.89 -12.70
C ILE A 359 -22.24 3.37 -12.65
N LEU A 360 -23.31 2.91 -12.01
CA LEU A 360 -23.60 1.50 -11.84
C LEU A 360 -23.88 0.81 -13.18
N ASP A 361 -24.58 1.50 -14.11
CA ASP A 361 -24.83 0.99 -15.46
C ASP A 361 -23.49 0.76 -16.22
N LEU A 362 -22.51 1.69 -16.10
CA LEU A 362 -21.17 1.49 -16.70
C LEU A 362 -20.47 0.27 -16.10
N LEU A 363 -20.43 0.18 -14.77
CA LEU A 363 -19.78 -0.94 -14.09
C LEU A 363 -20.43 -2.29 -14.44
N GLN A 364 -21.75 -2.32 -14.53
CA GLN A 364 -22.49 -3.51 -14.96
C GLN A 364 -22.17 -3.86 -16.42
N TRP A 365 -22.11 -2.87 -17.30
CA TRP A 365 -21.73 -3.08 -18.70
C TRP A 365 -20.29 -3.64 -18.79
N MET A 366 -19.35 -3.06 -18.03
CA MET A 366 -17.96 -3.53 -17.97
C MET A 366 -17.88 -4.99 -17.51
N HIS A 367 -18.64 -5.37 -16.49
CA HIS A 367 -18.66 -6.74 -15.98
C HIS A 367 -19.18 -7.73 -17.00
N ILE A 368 -20.34 -7.44 -17.63
CA ILE A 368 -20.96 -8.31 -18.64
C ILE A 368 -20.03 -8.49 -19.85
N ASN A 369 -19.40 -7.41 -20.29
CA ASN A 369 -18.58 -7.40 -21.50
C ASN A 369 -17.12 -7.74 -21.22
N LYS A 370 -16.73 -8.02 -19.97
CA LYS A 370 -15.35 -8.27 -19.54
C LYS A 370 -14.39 -7.14 -19.98
N ALA A 371 -14.88 -5.91 -19.91
CA ALA A 371 -14.11 -4.74 -20.31
C ALA A 371 -12.93 -4.52 -19.35
N ASP A 372 -11.78 -4.09 -19.89
CA ASP A 372 -10.63 -3.72 -19.07
C ASP A 372 -10.93 -2.47 -18.24
N TYR A 373 -10.68 -2.55 -16.92
CA TYR A 373 -11.02 -1.48 -16.00
C TYR A 373 -10.29 -0.17 -16.34
N THR A 374 -9.00 -0.23 -16.45
CA THR A 374 -8.16 0.96 -16.73
C THR A 374 -8.43 1.52 -18.13
N ASN A 375 -8.45 0.65 -19.13
CA ASN A 375 -8.62 1.06 -20.53
C ASN A 375 -10.02 1.62 -20.80
N THR A 376 -11.06 1.18 -20.09
CA THR A 376 -12.40 1.77 -20.22
C THR A 376 -12.39 3.26 -19.82
N PHE A 377 -11.81 3.59 -18.67
CA PHE A 377 -11.70 4.99 -18.25
C PHE A 377 -10.71 5.79 -19.10
N CYS A 378 -9.65 5.17 -19.61
CA CYS A 378 -8.77 5.81 -20.60
C CYS A 378 -9.52 6.18 -21.88
N SER A 379 -10.37 5.27 -22.41
CA SER A 379 -11.14 5.52 -23.63
C SER A 379 -12.16 6.66 -23.49
N LEU A 380 -12.67 6.87 -22.28
CA LEU A 380 -13.57 7.99 -21.95
C LEU A 380 -12.81 9.31 -21.76
N THR A 381 -11.55 9.23 -21.28
CA THR A 381 -10.71 10.39 -20.99
C THR A 381 -9.99 10.93 -22.22
N TYR A 382 -9.57 10.04 -23.12
CA TYR A 382 -8.75 10.35 -24.29
C TYR A 382 -9.36 9.74 -25.53
N GLU A 383 -9.84 10.56 -26.46
CA GLU A 383 -10.37 10.08 -27.74
C GLU A 383 -9.31 9.28 -28.51
N ASN A 384 -9.72 8.15 -29.06
CA ASN A 384 -8.89 7.28 -29.92
C ASN A 384 -7.61 6.71 -29.27
N MET A 385 -7.42 6.85 -27.97
CA MET A 385 -6.24 6.28 -27.29
C MET A 385 -6.31 4.75 -27.23
N ILE A 386 -7.48 4.21 -26.93
CA ILE A 386 -7.74 2.76 -26.83
C ILE A 386 -8.61 2.34 -28.00
N ASN A 387 -8.01 1.62 -28.97
CA ASN A 387 -8.74 1.09 -30.12
C ASN A 387 -9.23 -0.33 -29.83
N ASP A 388 -10.34 -0.45 -29.10
CA ASP A 388 -10.99 -1.74 -28.83
C ASP A 388 -12.43 -1.70 -29.37
N LYS A 389 -12.78 -2.72 -30.17
CA LYS A 389 -14.11 -2.87 -30.79
C LYS A 389 -15.25 -2.94 -29.75
N ILE A 390 -14.94 -3.26 -28.51
CA ILE A 390 -15.92 -3.33 -27.43
C ILE A 390 -16.60 -1.97 -27.21
N PHE A 391 -15.88 -0.85 -27.41
CA PHE A 391 -16.40 0.51 -27.27
C PHE A 391 -17.27 1.00 -28.45
N HIS A 392 -17.43 0.17 -29.48
CA HIS A 392 -18.32 0.41 -30.61
C HIS A 392 -19.65 -0.34 -30.51
N LYS A 393 -19.89 -1.08 -29.43
CA LYS A 393 -21.16 -1.77 -29.19
C LYS A 393 -22.28 -0.77 -28.91
N ASP A 394 -23.48 -1.07 -29.43
CA ASP A 394 -24.66 -0.20 -29.30
C ASP A 394 -25.04 0.12 -27.86
N ASP A 395 -24.90 -0.85 -26.94
CA ASP A 395 -25.18 -0.67 -25.53
C ASP A 395 -24.22 0.32 -24.87
N PHE A 396 -22.93 0.26 -25.19
CA PHE A 396 -21.95 1.25 -24.75
C PHE A 396 -22.20 2.63 -25.32
N LEU A 397 -22.54 2.71 -26.61
CA LEU A 397 -22.81 3.99 -27.26
C LEU A 397 -24.05 4.68 -26.67
N LYS A 398 -25.11 3.93 -26.37
CA LYS A 398 -26.31 4.45 -25.68
C LYS A 398 -25.98 4.96 -24.26
N TRP A 399 -25.15 4.22 -23.52
CA TRP A 399 -24.68 4.68 -22.22
C TRP A 399 -23.83 5.96 -22.37
N LYS A 400 -22.92 6.00 -23.35
CA LYS A 400 -22.02 7.16 -23.61
C LYS A 400 -22.81 8.40 -23.98
N GLU A 401 -23.94 8.30 -24.69
CA GLU A 401 -24.81 9.44 -24.97
C GLU A 401 -25.42 10.02 -23.68
N ARG A 402 -25.94 9.19 -22.80
CA ARG A 402 -26.44 9.60 -21.48
C ARG A 402 -25.35 10.30 -20.65
N TRP A 403 -24.16 9.75 -20.65
CA TRP A 403 -23.00 10.35 -20.00
C TRP A 403 -22.63 11.72 -20.58
N LYS A 404 -22.62 11.90 -21.90
CA LYS A 404 -22.38 13.19 -22.56
C LYS A 404 -23.44 14.22 -22.19
N ILE A 405 -24.70 13.84 -22.13
CA ILE A 405 -25.80 14.71 -21.67
C ILE A 405 -25.52 15.15 -20.23
N ARG A 406 -25.11 14.22 -19.34
CA ARG A 406 -24.74 14.57 -17.95
C ARG A 406 -23.56 15.55 -17.89
N LEU A 407 -22.55 15.41 -18.74
CA LEU A 407 -21.41 16.34 -18.79
C LEU A 407 -21.84 17.74 -19.18
N SER A 408 -22.78 17.88 -20.12
CA SER A 408 -23.26 19.18 -20.64
C SER A 408 -24.06 20.00 -19.61
N VAL A 409 -24.57 19.37 -18.55
CA VAL A 409 -25.38 20.05 -17.51
C VAL A 409 -24.63 21.24 -16.88
N ASN A 410 -23.32 21.16 -16.74
CA ASN A 410 -22.54 22.21 -16.09
C ASN A 410 -21.66 23.04 -17.06
N ASN A 411 -21.76 22.81 -18.37
CA ASN A 411 -21.03 23.53 -19.43
C ASN A 411 -19.53 23.79 -19.14
N ASN A 412 -18.83 22.80 -18.57
CA ASN A 412 -17.47 22.97 -18.08
C ASN A 412 -16.52 21.84 -18.59
N ASP A 413 -16.48 21.68 -19.93
CA ASP A 413 -15.74 20.60 -20.60
C ASP A 413 -14.25 20.56 -20.20
N LYS A 414 -13.60 21.72 -20.08
CA LYS A 414 -12.19 21.81 -19.67
C LYS A 414 -11.95 21.30 -18.24
N THR A 415 -12.87 21.57 -17.32
CA THR A 415 -12.76 21.08 -15.94
C THR A 415 -13.03 19.59 -15.88
N SER A 416 -14.04 19.10 -16.59
CA SER A 416 -14.35 17.67 -16.72
C SER A 416 -13.15 16.88 -17.24
N GLU A 417 -12.56 17.31 -18.36
CA GLU A 417 -11.38 16.70 -18.95
C GLU A 417 -10.17 16.70 -17.98
N LYS A 418 -9.90 17.84 -17.33
CA LYS A 418 -8.82 17.96 -16.36
C LYS A 418 -9.01 17.02 -15.17
N THR A 419 -10.25 16.86 -14.68
CA THR A 419 -10.61 15.99 -13.56
C THR A 419 -10.41 14.52 -13.97
N MET A 420 -10.91 14.11 -15.13
CA MET A 420 -10.69 12.76 -15.66
C MET A 420 -9.20 12.43 -15.80
N LYS A 421 -8.40 13.33 -16.39
CA LYS A 421 -6.95 13.15 -16.56
C LYS A 421 -6.18 12.98 -15.25
N LYS A 422 -6.66 13.57 -14.15
CA LYS A 422 -6.09 13.39 -12.81
C LYS A 422 -6.53 12.09 -12.13
N SER A 423 -7.72 11.60 -12.45
CA SER A 423 -8.34 10.44 -11.78
C SER A 423 -8.05 9.13 -12.49
N ASN A 424 -7.81 9.17 -13.81
CA ASN A 424 -7.66 7.98 -14.66
C ASN A 424 -6.20 7.82 -15.13
N PRO A 425 -5.43 6.91 -14.54
CA PRO A 425 -4.09 6.62 -15.03
C PRO A 425 -4.15 5.99 -16.43
N VAL A 426 -3.19 6.34 -17.27
CA VAL A 426 -3.04 5.74 -18.62
C VAL A 426 -2.29 4.41 -18.58
N VAL A 427 -1.58 4.15 -17.48
CA VAL A 427 -0.83 2.93 -17.24
C VAL A 427 -0.90 2.54 -15.77
N ILE A 428 -0.94 1.24 -15.52
CA ILE A 428 -0.88 0.61 -14.20
C ILE A 428 0.18 -0.50 -14.24
N PRO A 429 0.70 -0.97 -13.10
CA PRO A 429 1.61 -2.13 -13.08
C PRO A 429 0.81 -3.41 -13.33
N ARG A 430 0.55 -3.72 -14.61
CA ARG A 430 -0.19 -4.92 -15.01
C ARG A 430 0.54 -6.17 -14.55
N ASN A 431 -0.21 -7.10 -13.98
CA ASN A 431 0.36 -8.27 -13.32
C ASN A 431 1.32 -9.06 -14.22
N HIS A 432 0.95 -9.31 -15.48
CA HIS A 432 1.78 -10.06 -16.42
C HIS A 432 3.11 -9.34 -16.76
N LEU A 433 3.10 -8.01 -16.77
CA LEU A 433 4.32 -7.21 -17.00
C LEU A 433 5.22 -7.20 -15.77
N VAL A 434 4.63 -7.14 -14.59
CA VAL A 434 5.38 -7.26 -13.33
C VAL A 434 6.05 -8.65 -13.26
N GLU A 435 5.30 -9.72 -13.51
CA GLU A 435 5.87 -11.09 -13.51
C GLU A 435 6.99 -11.26 -14.53
N ASP A 436 6.84 -10.70 -15.73
CA ASP A 436 7.89 -10.75 -16.75
C ASP A 436 9.15 -9.97 -16.33
N ALA A 437 8.98 -8.80 -15.70
CA ALA A 437 10.08 -8.02 -15.15
C ALA A 437 10.80 -8.77 -14.00
N LEU A 438 10.05 -9.40 -13.08
CA LEU A 438 10.62 -10.20 -12.00
C LEU A 438 11.43 -11.40 -12.54
N LYS A 439 10.88 -12.11 -13.52
CA LYS A 439 11.53 -13.25 -14.14
C LYS A 439 12.87 -12.91 -14.79
N THR A 440 12.96 -11.78 -15.51
CA THR A 440 14.22 -11.34 -16.12
C THR A 440 15.20 -10.83 -15.06
N ALA A 441 14.73 -10.15 -14.02
CA ALA A 441 15.57 -9.69 -12.91
C ALA A 441 16.24 -10.85 -12.15
N GLU A 442 15.61 -12.02 -12.07
CA GLU A 442 16.22 -13.21 -11.49
C GLU A 442 17.45 -13.68 -12.27
N THR A 443 17.55 -13.43 -13.57
CA THR A 443 18.74 -13.72 -14.38
C THR A 443 19.78 -12.60 -14.35
N GLY A 444 19.47 -11.46 -13.72
CA GLY A 444 20.34 -10.28 -13.62
C GLY A 444 20.01 -9.20 -14.65
N ASP A 445 19.02 -9.42 -15.51
CA ASP A 445 18.55 -8.42 -16.47
C ASP A 445 17.43 -7.56 -15.88
N LEU A 446 17.71 -6.28 -15.67
CA LEU A 446 16.80 -5.29 -15.09
C LEU A 446 16.16 -4.37 -16.13
N GLU A 447 16.36 -4.58 -17.42
CA GLU A 447 15.87 -3.69 -18.47
C GLU A 447 14.35 -3.51 -18.39
N LYS A 448 13.59 -4.62 -18.29
CA LYS A 448 12.13 -4.59 -18.16
C LYS A 448 11.67 -3.92 -16.86
N THR A 449 12.36 -4.19 -15.77
CA THR A 449 12.07 -3.56 -14.46
C THR A 449 12.27 -2.05 -14.55
N ASN A 450 13.39 -1.59 -15.09
CA ASN A 450 13.71 -0.17 -15.22
C ASN A 450 12.75 0.55 -16.19
N ARG A 451 12.42 -0.09 -17.32
CA ARG A 451 11.43 0.45 -18.26
C ARG A 451 10.05 0.60 -17.61
N LEU A 452 9.60 -0.43 -16.87
CA LEU A 452 8.32 -0.41 -16.18
C LEU A 452 8.27 0.69 -15.12
N LEU A 453 9.28 0.79 -14.27
CA LEU A 453 9.39 1.84 -13.24
C LEU A 453 9.40 3.25 -13.86
N LYS A 454 10.15 3.45 -14.94
CA LYS A 454 10.20 4.73 -15.66
C LYS A 454 8.83 5.15 -16.16
N VAL A 455 8.07 4.24 -16.76
CA VAL A 455 6.73 4.55 -17.26
C VAL A 455 5.74 4.78 -16.12
N LEU A 456 5.81 3.96 -15.08
CA LEU A 456 4.94 4.07 -13.91
C LEU A 456 5.22 5.31 -13.04
N SER A 457 6.36 6.00 -13.24
CA SER A 457 6.64 7.27 -12.55
C SER A 457 5.81 8.45 -13.07
N GLU A 458 5.17 8.32 -14.24
CA GLU A 458 4.28 9.33 -14.82
C GLU A 458 2.94 8.69 -15.27
N PRO A 459 2.16 8.04 -14.37
CA PRO A 459 1.06 7.16 -14.76
C PRO A 459 -0.14 7.88 -15.37
N TYR A 460 -0.23 9.20 -15.24
CA TYR A 460 -1.31 10.04 -15.79
C TYR A 460 -0.92 10.76 -17.08
N LYS A 461 0.32 10.59 -17.55
CA LYS A 461 0.83 11.28 -18.73
C LYS A 461 0.84 10.35 -19.93
N ILE A 462 0.33 10.84 -21.06
CA ILE A 462 0.48 10.14 -22.34
C ILE A 462 1.97 10.15 -22.69
N GLN A 463 2.51 8.97 -22.91
CA GLN A 463 3.90 8.76 -23.28
C GLN A 463 3.95 8.06 -24.64
N SER A 464 5.01 8.30 -25.41
CA SER A 464 5.24 7.54 -26.64
C SER A 464 5.65 6.09 -26.31
N SER A 465 5.20 5.15 -27.12
CA SER A 465 5.62 3.74 -27.06
C SER A 465 5.27 3.01 -25.74
N ILE A 466 4.06 3.25 -25.19
CA ILE A 466 3.54 2.54 -24.02
C ILE A 466 2.38 1.59 -24.33
N GLN A 467 2.00 1.43 -25.61
CA GLN A 467 0.83 0.63 -26.00
C GLN A 467 0.94 -0.82 -25.52
N ASP A 468 2.13 -1.40 -25.54
CA ASP A 468 2.40 -2.74 -25.01
C ASP A 468 2.19 -2.81 -23.50
N LEU A 469 2.48 -1.74 -22.75
CA LEU A 469 2.26 -1.65 -21.31
C LEU A 469 0.79 -1.39 -20.93
N GLN A 470 -0.01 -0.87 -21.87
CA GLN A 470 -1.46 -0.69 -21.70
C GLN A 470 -2.26 -1.92 -22.10
N THR A 471 -1.67 -2.83 -22.88
CA THR A 471 -2.36 -4.00 -23.40
C THR A 471 -2.69 -4.97 -22.27
N SER A 472 -3.97 -5.39 -22.20
CA SER A 472 -4.41 -6.43 -21.30
C SER A 472 -3.72 -7.76 -21.62
N PRO A 473 -3.52 -8.65 -20.65
CA PRO A 473 -2.95 -9.97 -20.91
C PRO A 473 -3.83 -10.76 -21.88
N LYS A 474 -3.20 -11.65 -22.64
CA LYS A 474 -3.95 -12.61 -23.47
C LYS A 474 -4.86 -13.47 -22.58
N PRO A 475 -6.08 -13.79 -23.05
CA PRO A 475 -6.95 -14.68 -22.31
C PRO A 475 -6.24 -15.99 -21.93
N SER A 476 -6.27 -16.34 -20.66
CA SER A 476 -5.69 -17.58 -20.13
C SER A 476 -6.80 -18.45 -19.54
N LYS A 477 -6.71 -19.77 -19.73
CA LYS A 477 -7.59 -20.75 -19.07
C LYS A 477 -7.26 -20.89 -17.56
N ILE A 478 -6.03 -20.51 -17.18
CA ILE A 478 -5.57 -20.56 -15.78
C ILE A 478 -5.70 -19.14 -15.23
N PRO A 479 -6.51 -18.91 -14.19
CA PRO A 479 -6.60 -17.62 -13.52
C PRO A 479 -5.24 -17.21 -12.95
N TYR A 480 -4.88 -15.94 -13.12
CA TYR A 480 -3.70 -15.40 -12.47
C TYR A 480 -3.85 -15.47 -10.95
N LYS A 481 -2.84 -15.99 -10.28
CA LYS A 481 -2.77 -16.08 -8.82
C LYS A 481 -1.46 -15.48 -8.32
N THR A 482 -1.57 -14.82 -7.18
CA THR A 482 -0.42 -14.25 -6.47
C THR A 482 -0.16 -15.03 -5.19
N PHE A 483 1.11 -15.12 -4.84
CA PHE A 483 1.56 -15.85 -3.68
C PHE A 483 2.21 -14.88 -2.68
N CYS A 484 1.97 -15.11 -1.40
CA CYS A 484 2.75 -14.47 -0.37
C CYS A 484 4.13 -15.16 -0.37
N GLY A 485 5.17 -14.52 -0.85
CA GLY A 485 6.53 -15.10 -0.92
C GLY A 485 7.19 -15.26 0.46
N THR A 486 6.46 -15.84 1.40
CA THR A 486 6.89 -16.11 2.79
C THR A 486 7.25 -17.55 2.96
#